data_d285db629fca2a97836a4b1af4ddade8
#
_entry.id   d285db629fca2a97836a4b1af4ddade8
#
_cell.length_a   1.000
_cell.length_b   1.000
_cell.length_c   1.000
_cell.angle_alpha   90.00
_cell.angle_beta   90.00
_cell.angle_gamma   90.00
#
_symmetry.space_group_name_H-M   'P 1'
#
loop_
_entity.id
_entity.type
_entity.pdbx_description
1 polymer ?
#
loop_
_entity_poly.entity_id
_entity_poly.type
_entity_poly.pdbx_seq_one_letter_code
_entity_poly.pdbx_strand_id
1 'polypeptide(L)'
;MILDIPIVAISPNQLTYDLLGASVVAPLVEEGVKALALITLFIFLRREIDSPMDGLIYGGMVGFGFAAVENIFYLFSAYSHEGIGGVLVLAFLRAGLFGLNHAMYTGFTGLGIALALEVRNKAFKGLLILAGFGMAMLTHAFHNALATFTGYSDSLLMLLIAVIGDWGGILFMLVIIVWSFFLERKRITAYSQELARLQVIPQIEIDVLKSTFRRRLARLHLLFKGNVKGWWKVQRYHQKLTEAAFAWHRMRHGDPKAQQNLVKLEQQFQALRKELAPNGLVAIQ
;
A
#
# COMPACT_ATOMS: atom_id res chain seq x y z
N MET A 1 -1.76 -6.51 -29.59
CA MET A 1 -2.39 -6.71 -30.91
C MET A 1 -3.32 -5.57 -31.32
N ILE A 2 -4.38 -5.19 -30.61
CA ILE A 2 -5.26 -4.06 -31.04
C ILE A 2 -4.59 -2.69 -30.86
N LEU A 3 -3.71 -2.52 -29.88
CA LEU A 3 -2.99 -1.28 -29.62
C LEU A 3 -1.66 -1.16 -30.38
N ASP A 4 -1.21 -2.21 -31.04
CA ASP A 4 0.04 -2.22 -31.82
C ASP A 4 -0.09 -1.47 -33.16
N ILE A 5 -1.25 -1.55 -33.80
CA ILE A 5 -1.47 -0.94 -35.13
C ILE A 5 -1.26 0.59 -35.13
N PRO A 6 -1.81 1.37 -34.15
CA PRO A 6 -1.56 2.81 -34.10
C PRO A 6 -0.08 3.17 -33.89
N ILE A 7 0.64 2.36 -33.08
CA ILE A 7 2.05 2.61 -32.78
C ILE A 7 2.93 2.40 -34.03
N VAL A 8 2.68 1.34 -34.78
CA VAL A 8 3.38 1.06 -36.03
C VAL A 8 3.22 2.24 -37.01
N ALA A 9 2.01 2.79 -37.10
CA ALA A 9 1.72 3.89 -38.03
C ALA A 9 2.46 5.20 -37.72
N ILE A 10 2.88 5.42 -36.45
CA ILE A 10 3.57 6.63 -36.02
C ILE A 10 5.05 6.43 -35.70
N SER A 11 5.53 5.18 -35.77
CA SER A 11 6.91 4.86 -35.38
C SER A 11 7.85 4.88 -36.60
N PRO A 12 8.84 5.79 -36.64
CA PRO A 12 9.77 5.89 -37.74
C PRO A 12 10.79 4.74 -37.81
N ASN A 13 11.02 4.06 -36.69
CA ASN A 13 11.95 2.94 -36.58
C ASN A 13 11.60 2.02 -35.42
N GLN A 14 12.27 0.86 -35.33
CA GLN A 14 12.03 -0.18 -34.33
C GLN A 14 12.21 0.33 -32.88
N LEU A 15 13.26 1.12 -32.63
CA LEU A 15 13.50 1.68 -31.30
C LEU A 15 12.32 2.55 -30.84
N THR A 16 11.81 3.40 -31.71
CA THR A 16 10.64 4.25 -31.39
C THR A 16 9.40 3.41 -31.13
N TYR A 17 9.17 2.37 -31.93
CA TYR A 17 8.08 1.41 -31.72
C TYR A 17 8.16 0.76 -30.34
N ASP A 18 9.32 0.22 -29.99
CA ASP A 18 9.53 -0.48 -28.71
C ASP A 18 9.44 0.49 -27.52
N LEU A 19 9.98 1.71 -27.66
CA LEU A 19 9.86 2.73 -26.63
C LEU A 19 8.41 3.14 -26.39
N LEU A 20 7.64 3.41 -27.44
CA LEU A 20 6.21 3.77 -27.28
C LEU A 20 5.42 2.60 -26.71
N GLY A 21 5.67 1.39 -27.19
CA GLY A 21 5.04 0.17 -26.67
C GLY A 21 5.33 -0.05 -25.19
N ALA A 22 6.59 -0.05 -24.83
CA ALA A 22 7.04 -0.35 -23.47
C ALA A 22 6.75 0.81 -22.48
N SER A 23 6.93 2.07 -22.91
CA SER A 23 6.91 3.19 -21.96
C SER A 23 5.58 3.97 -21.94
N VAL A 24 4.71 3.75 -22.91
CA VAL A 24 3.40 4.42 -22.94
C VAL A 24 2.25 3.41 -22.86
N VAL A 25 2.23 2.45 -23.82
CA VAL A 25 1.09 1.53 -23.93
C VAL A 25 1.08 0.51 -22.81
N ALA A 26 2.21 -0.13 -22.53
CA ALA A 26 2.28 -1.12 -21.45
C ALA A 26 1.91 -0.52 -20.07
N PRO A 27 2.52 0.59 -19.61
CA PRO A 27 2.11 1.21 -18.34
C PRO A 27 0.65 1.64 -18.31
N LEU A 28 0.10 2.16 -19.41
CA LEU A 28 -1.31 2.56 -19.48
C LEU A 28 -2.25 1.37 -19.27
N VAL A 29 -2.00 0.27 -19.96
CA VAL A 29 -2.81 -0.94 -19.86
C VAL A 29 -2.63 -1.60 -18.50
N GLU A 30 -1.39 -1.78 -18.07
CA GLU A 30 -1.07 -2.51 -16.84
C GLU A 30 -1.51 -1.75 -15.59
N GLU A 31 -1.15 -0.46 -15.45
CA GLU A 31 -1.60 0.32 -14.30
C GLU A 31 -3.11 0.55 -14.34
N GLY A 32 -3.71 0.62 -15.54
CA GLY A 32 -5.17 0.64 -15.72
C GLY A 32 -5.84 -0.61 -15.15
N VAL A 33 -5.36 -1.80 -15.50
CA VAL A 33 -5.88 -3.08 -14.97
C VAL A 33 -5.65 -3.19 -13.46
N LYS A 34 -4.46 -2.83 -12.98
CA LYS A 34 -4.13 -2.81 -11.54
C LYS A 34 -5.02 -1.82 -10.78
N ALA A 35 -5.28 -0.64 -11.35
CA ALA A 35 -6.19 0.35 -10.76
C ALA A 35 -7.63 -0.17 -10.67
N LEU A 36 -8.14 -0.88 -11.69
CA LEU A 36 -9.46 -1.52 -11.64
C LEU A 36 -9.53 -2.58 -10.53
N ALA A 37 -8.51 -3.44 -10.41
CA ALA A 37 -8.43 -4.42 -9.33
C ALA A 37 -8.41 -3.73 -7.96
N LEU A 38 -7.64 -2.65 -7.83
CA LEU A 38 -7.53 -1.89 -6.60
C LEU A 38 -8.85 -1.19 -6.23
N ILE A 39 -9.53 -0.55 -7.19
CA ILE A 39 -10.86 0.05 -7.00
C ILE A 39 -11.86 -1.03 -6.53
N THR A 40 -11.82 -2.21 -7.13
CA THR A 40 -12.66 -3.33 -6.72
C THR A 40 -12.40 -3.70 -5.25
N LEU A 41 -11.14 -3.85 -4.84
CA LEU A 41 -10.78 -4.09 -3.44
C LEU A 41 -11.29 -2.96 -2.52
N PHE A 42 -11.14 -1.69 -2.91
CA PHE A 42 -11.61 -0.55 -2.12
C PHE A 42 -13.14 -0.50 -1.98
N ILE A 43 -13.89 -1.01 -2.95
CA ILE A 43 -15.35 -1.12 -2.85
C ILE A 43 -15.73 -2.20 -1.84
N PHE A 44 -15.13 -3.40 -1.93
CA PHE A 44 -15.46 -4.53 -1.06
C PHE A 44 -14.87 -4.40 0.35
N LEU A 45 -13.65 -3.86 0.48
CA LEU A 45 -12.93 -3.71 1.74
C LEU A 45 -12.99 -2.28 2.30
N ARG A 46 -13.95 -1.47 1.86
CA ARG A 46 -14.08 -0.05 2.24
C ARG A 46 -14.06 0.19 3.76
N ARG A 47 -14.44 -0.79 4.55
CA ARG A 47 -14.47 -0.71 6.01
C ARG A 47 -13.11 -0.98 6.66
N GLU A 48 -12.21 -1.59 5.92
CA GLU A 48 -10.87 -1.98 6.36
C GLU A 48 -9.81 -0.92 5.95
N ILE A 49 -10.18 0.00 5.04
CA ILE A 49 -9.26 1.00 4.49
C ILE A 49 -9.54 2.33 5.18
N ASP A 50 -8.78 2.60 6.24
CA ASP A 50 -8.95 3.76 7.11
C ASP A 50 -7.80 4.76 7.04
N SER A 51 -6.67 4.38 6.44
CA SER A 51 -5.44 5.16 6.46
C SER A 51 -4.72 5.19 5.11
N PRO A 52 -3.84 6.19 4.85
CA PRO A 52 -2.92 6.18 3.71
C PRO A 52 -2.04 4.94 3.65
N MET A 53 -1.69 4.36 4.82
CA MET A 53 -0.93 3.12 4.92
C MET A 53 -1.66 1.94 4.29
N ASP A 54 -2.98 1.83 4.52
CA ASP A 54 -3.78 0.76 3.92
C ASP A 54 -3.77 0.88 2.40
N GLY A 55 -3.87 2.10 1.87
CA GLY A 55 -3.76 2.36 0.43
C GLY A 55 -2.44 1.84 -0.15
N LEU A 56 -1.33 2.14 0.51
CA LEU A 56 -0.01 1.66 0.11
C LEU A 56 0.09 0.14 0.17
N ILE A 57 -0.42 -0.49 1.24
CA ILE A 57 -0.38 -1.95 1.42
C ILE A 57 -1.21 -2.65 0.33
N TYR A 58 -2.47 -2.25 0.15
CA TYR A 58 -3.33 -2.87 -0.87
C TYR A 58 -2.83 -2.62 -2.29
N GLY A 59 -2.34 -1.39 -2.57
CA GLY A 59 -1.69 -1.07 -3.84
C GLY A 59 -0.46 -1.95 -4.08
N GLY A 60 0.42 -2.06 -3.09
CA GLY A 60 1.60 -2.91 -3.16
C GLY A 60 1.25 -4.39 -3.37
N MET A 61 0.23 -4.91 -2.68
CA MET A 61 -0.22 -6.30 -2.87
C MET A 61 -0.75 -6.56 -4.28
N VAL A 62 -1.53 -5.64 -4.85
CA VAL A 62 -1.99 -5.74 -6.25
C VAL A 62 -0.80 -5.69 -7.21
N GLY A 63 0.15 -4.77 -6.98
CA GLY A 63 1.38 -4.68 -7.77
C GLY A 63 2.21 -5.96 -7.72
N PHE A 64 2.42 -6.55 -6.54
CA PHE A 64 3.11 -7.83 -6.40
C PHE A 64 2.37 -9.00 -7.07
N GLY A 65 1.04 -9.04 -6.94
CA GLY A 65 0.23 -10.07 -7.60
C GLY A 65 0.36 -10.00 -9.13
N PHE A 66 0.35 -8.79 -9.69
CA PHE A 66 0.58 -8.58 -11.11
C PHE A 66 1.98 -9.00 -11.53
N ALA A 67 3.01 -8.53 -10.82
CA ALA A 67 4.42 -8.88 -11.09
C ALA A 67 4.66 -10.39 -11.04
N ALA A 68 4.01 -11.11 -10.12
CA ALA A 68 4.15 -12.56 -10.02
C ALA A 68 3.65 -13.26 -11.30
N VAL A 69 2.48 -12.85 -11.81
CA VAL A 69 1.92 -13.40 -13.05
C VAL A 69 2.78 -13.02 -14.26
N GLU A 70 3.17 -11.77 -14.36
CA GLU A 70 3.99 -11.26 -15.45
C GLU A 70 5.35 -11.95 -15.50
N ASN A 71 6.00 -12.14 -14.35
CA ASN A 71 7.28 -12.82 -14.26
C ASN A 71 7.23 -14.26 -14.79
N ILE A 72 6.11 -14.97 -14.62
CA ILE A 72 5.96 -16.33 -15.20
C ILE A 72 6.12 -16.28 -16.73
N PHE A 73 5.47 -15.32 -17.40
CA PHE A 73 5.56 -15.18 -18.85
C PHE A 73 6.96 -14.77 -19.30
N TYR A 74 7.58 -13.83 -18.62
CA TYR A 74 8.94 -13.39 -18.95
C TYR A 74 9.98 -14.51 -18.75
N LEU A 75 9.92 -15.25 -17.65
CA LEU A 75 10.85 -16.35 -17.38
C LEU A 75 10.65 -17.52 -18.33
N PHE A 76 9.40 -17.79 -18.72
CA PHE A 76 9.11 -18.79 -19.75
C PHE A 76 9.67 -18.38 -21.11
N SER A 77 9.53 -17.11 -21.49
CA SER A 77 10.14 -16.57 -22.72
C SER A 77 11.65 -16.65 -22.68
N ALA A 78 12.29 -16.25 -21.58
CA ALA A 78 13.75 -16.34 -21.41
C ALA A 78 14.24 -17.79 -21.51
N TYR A 79 13.51 -18.75 -20.93
CA TYR A 79 13.84 -20.17 -21.05
C TYR A 79 13.82 -20.63 -22.50
N SER A 80 12.81 -20.20 -23.26
CA SER A 80 12.64 -20.61 -24.66
C SER A 80 13.72 -20.08 -25.60
N HIS A 81 14.31 -18.91 -25.30
CA HIS A 81 15.32 -18.26 -26.14
C HIS A 81 16.76 -18.48 -25.68
N GLU A 82 16.98 -18.51 -24.36
CA GLU A 82 18.32 -18.46 -23.75
C GLU A 82 18.59 -19.63 -22.78
N GLY A 83 17.59 -20.50 -22.59
CA GLY A 83 17.66 -21.61 -21.65
C GLY A 83 17.75 -21.17 -20.19
N ILE A 84 18.31 -22.06 -19.34
CA ILE A 84 18.35 -21.80 -17.88
C ILE A 84 19.22 -20.59 -17.51
N GLY A 85 20.26 -20.28 -18.30
CA GLY A 85 21.12 -19.11 -18.07
C GLY A 85 20.34 -17.80 -18.17
N GLY A 86 19.56 -17.64 -19.23
CA GLY A 86 18.68 -16.46 -19.39
C GLY A 86 17.63 -16.35 -18.27
N VAL A 87 17.05 -17.48 -17.85
CA VAL A 87 16.11 -17.50 -16.70
C VAL A 87 16.77 -16.98 -15.43
N LEU A 88 17.99 -17.42 -15.10
CA LEU A 88 18.67 -16.99 -13.87
C LEU A 88 19.00 -15.50 -13.88
N VAL A 89 19.50 -14.99 -15.01
CA VAL A 89 19.81 -13.56 -15.17
C VAL A 89 18.53 -12.73 -15.07
N LEU A 90 17.48 -13.10 -15.80
CA LEU A 90 16.22 -12.36 -15.80
C LEU A 90 15.51 -12.43 -14.44
N ALA A 91 15.54 -13.58 -13.76
CA ALA A 91 15.00 -13.73 -12.42
C ALA A 91 15.73 -12.82 -11.41
N PHE A 92 17.06 -12.73 -11.49
CA PHE A 92 17.84 -11.82 -10.66
C PHE A 92 17.45 -10.36 -10.92
N LEU A 93 17.33 -9.95 -12.18
CA LEU A 93 16.93 -8.59 -12.51
C LEU A 93 15.51 -8.30 -12.06
N ARG A 94 14.52 -9.10 -12.45
CA ARG A 94 13.10 -8.84 -12.21
C ARG A 94 12.63 -9.08 -10.77
N ALA A 95 13.19 -10.08 -10.08
CA ALA A 95 12.80 -10.39 -8.71
C ALA A 95 13.80 -9.86 -7.67
N GLY A 96 15.09 -9.86 -7.96
CA GLY A 96 16.15 -9.40 -7.07
C GLY A 96 16.33 -7.88 -7.10
N LEU A 97 16.60 -7.32 -8.27
CA LEU A 97 16.97 -5.93 -8.42
C LEU A 97 15.75 -5.00 -8.52
N PHE A 98 14.75 -5.37 -9.30
CA PHE A 98 13.56 -4.57 -9.62
C PHE A 98 12.26 -5.13 -9.04
N GLY A 99 12.34 -6.12 -8.16
CA GLY A 99 11.17 -6.86 -7.65
C GLY A 99 10.15 -6.01 -6.87
N LEU A 100 10.55 -4.86 -6.35
CA LEU A 100 9.66 -3.94 -5.63
C LEU A 100 8.95 -2.92 -6.54
N ASN A 101 9.32 -2.81 -7.80
CA ASN A 101 8.86 -1.75 -8.70
C ASN A 101 7.36 -1.74 -8.88
N HIS A 102 6.74 -2.86 -9.24
CA HIS A 102 5.28 -2.93 -9.43
C HIS A 102 4.50 -2.64 -8.15
N ALA A 103 5.04 -3.05 -6.98
CA ALA A 103 4.46 -2.70 -5.69
C ALA A 103 4.53 -1.19 -5.43
N MET A 104 5.64 -0.55 -5.79
CA MET A 104 5.81 0.89 -5.70
C MET A 104 4.85 1.62 -6.64
N TYR A 105 4.78 1.26 -7.92
CA TYR A 105 3.91 1.90 -8.91
C TYR A 105 2.46 1.87 -8.46
N THR A 106 1.90 0.69 -8.25
CA THR A 106 0.51 0.53 -7.82
C THR A 106 0.27 1.04 -6.41
N GLY A 107 1.30 1.06 -5.56
CA GLY A 107 1.29 1.72 -4.24
C GLY A 107 0.96 3.20 -4.31
N PHE A 108 1.46 3.94 -5.31
CA PHE A 108 1.09 5.34 -5.54
C PHE A 108 -0.40 5.51 -5.86
N THR A 109 -0.96 4.63 -6.71
CA THR A 109 -2.40 4.62 -6.99
C THR A 109 -3.21 4.38 -5.72
N GLY A 110 -2.82 3.38 -4.93
CA GLY A 110 -3.46 3.07 -3.65
C GLY A 110 -3.40 4.22 -2.66
N LEU A 111 -2.25 4.87 -2.54
CA LEU A 111 -2.07 6.07 -1.72
C LEU A 111 -3.00 7.20 -2.16
N GLY A 112 -3.08 7.49 -3.47
CA GLY A 112 -3.95 8.52 -4.02
C GLY A 112 -5.42 8.28 -3.70
N ILE A 113 -5.90 7.02 -3.83
CA ILE A 113 -7.27 6.63 -3.47
C ILE A 113 -7.51 6.78 -1.96
N ALA A 114 -6.59 6.30 -1.12
CA ALA A 114 -6.74 6.38 0.34
C ALA A 114 -6.75 7.83 0.85
N LEU A 115 -5.86 8.69 0.35
CA LEU A 115 -5.86 10.13 0.65
C LEU A 115 -7.16 10.80 0.21
N ALA A 116 -7.71 10.41 -0.94
CA ALA A 116 -9.00 10.91 -1.41
C ALA A 116 -10.16 10.57 -0.47
N LEU A 117 -10.09 9.47 0.30
CA LEU A 117 -11.11 9.13 1.30
C LEU A 117 -11.08 10.09 2.50
N GLU A 118 -9.94 10.68 2.83
CA GLU A 118 -9.80 11.64 3.94
C GLU A 118 -10.32 13.05 3.60
N VAL A 119 -10.46 13.39 2.32
CA VAL A 119 -10.82 14.73 1.85
C VAL A 119 -12.33 14.84 1.59
N ARG A 120 -12.92 16.04 1.74
CA ARG A 120 -14.35 16.28 1.49
C ARG A 120 -14.63 16.84 0.09
N ASN A 121 -13.74 17.69 -0.41
CA ASN A 121 -13.92 18.36 -1.70
C ASN A 121 -13.80 17.33 -2.84
N LYS A 122 -14.86 17.20 -3.64
CA LYS A 122 -14.92 16.21 -4.75
C LYS A 122 -13.84 16.42 -5.82
N ALA A 123 -13.56 17.69 -6.16
CA ALA A 123 -12.53 18.01 -7.14
C ALA A 123 -11.14 17.61 -6.62
N PHE A 124 -10.86 17.89 -5.34
CA PHE A 124 -9.59 17.53 -4.72
C PHE A 124 -9.45 16.00 -4.54
N LYS A 125 -10.56 15.27 -4.31
CA LYS A 125 -10.57 13.80 -4.37
C LYS A 125 -10.11 13.28 -5.73
N GLY A 126 -10.71 13.80 -6.80
CA GLY A 126 -10.34 13.44 -8.17
C GLY A 126 -8.87 13.75 -8.45
N LEU A 127 -8.39 14.92 -8.01
CA LEU A 127 -6.98 15.30 -8.18
C LEU A 127 -6.02 14.32 -7.47
N LEU A 128 -6.32 13.90 -6.24
CA LEU A 128 -5.49 12.95 -5.49
C LEU A 128 -5.44 11.57 -6.15
N ILE A 129 -6.58 11.07 -6.65
CA ILE A 129 -6.64 9.80 -7.38
C ILE A 129 -5.83 9.89 -8.67
N LEU A 130 -6.03 10.95 -9.45
CA LEU A 130 -5.31 11.17 -10.70
C LEU A 130 -3.81 11.38 -10.47
N ALA A 131 -3.42 12.07 -9.40
CA ALA A 131 -2.02 12.26 -9.04
C ALA A 131 -1.35 10.94 -8.66
N GLY A 132 -2.02 10.09 -7.86
CA GLY A 132 -1.51 8.77 -7.52
C GLY A 132 -1.37 7.86 -8.74
N PHE A 133 -2.40 7.80 -9.59
CA PHE A 133 -2.37 7.02 -10.83
C PHE A 133 -1.32 7.58 -11.83
N GLY A 134 -1.25 8.89 -11.98
CA GLY A 134 -0.25 9.54 -12.84
C GLY A 134 1.18 9.26 -12.37
N MET A 135 1.43 9.26 -11.06
CA MET A 135 2.73 8.90 -10.51
C MET A 135 3.08 7.43 -10.78
N ALA A 136 2.12 6.51 -10.65
CA ALA A 136 2.30 5.11 -11.01
C ALA A 136 2.68 4.96 -12.47
N MET A 137 1.94 5.62 -13.38
CA MET A 137 2.22 5.65 -14.81
C MET A 137 3.61 6.19 -15.13
N LEU A 138 3.98 7.34 -14.54
CA LEU A 138 5.26 8.02 -14.82
C LEU A 138 6.46 7.18 -14.35
N THR A 139 6.40 6.63 -13.13
CA THR A 139 7.49 5.81 -12.60
C THR A 139 7.64 4.50 -13.36
N HIS A 140 6.54 3.86 -13.75
CA HIS A 140 6.54 2.67 -14.58
C HIS A 140 7.09 2.95 -15.99
N ALA A 141 6.58 4.01 -16.65
CA ALA A 141 7.05 4.44 -17.97
C ALA A 141 8.55 4.77 -17.97
N PHE A 142 9.03 5.45 -16.92
CA PHE A 142 10.44 5.78 -16.76
C PHE A 142 11.31 4.53 -16.68
N HIS A 143 10.93 3.55 -15.83
CA HIS A 143 11.64 2.28 -15.75
C HIS A 143 11.71 1.56 -17.11
N ASN A 144 10.55 1.41 -17.77
CA ASN A 144 10.46 0.70 -19.04
C ASN A 144 11.27 1.40 -20.15
N ALA A 145 11.28 2.74 -20.18
CA ALA A 145 12.10 3.50 -21.12
C ALA A 145 13.60 3.20 -20.92
N LEU A 146 14.08 3.26 -19.69
CA LEU A 146 15.49 2.99 -19.38
C LEU A 146 15.85 1.54 -19.65
N ALA A 147 14.98 0.58 -19.34
CA ALA A 147 15.18 -0.82 -19.65
C ALA A 147 15.29 -1.05 -21.17
N THR A 148 14.40 -0.43 -21.96
CA THR A 148 14.44 -0.49 -23.42
C THR A 148 15.75 0.12 -23.97
N PHE A 149 16.13 1.32 -23.51
CA PHE A 149 17.40 1.94 -23.94
C PHE A 149 18.62 1.10 -23.52
N THR A 150 18.60 0.49 -22.34
CA THR A 150 19.69 -0.42 -21.92
C THR A 150 19.83 -1.58 -22.88
N GLY A 151 18.70 -2.21 -23.28
CA GLY A 151 18.72 -3.33 -24.22
C GLY A 151 19.20 -2.97 -25.63
N TYR A 152 19.00 -1.71 -26.08
CA TYR A 152 19.45 -1.26 -27.39
C TYR A 152 20.91 -0.76 -27.43
N SER A 153 21.41 -0.24 -26.32
CA SER A 153 22.70 0.45 -26.25
C SER A 153 23.77 -0.32 -25.48
N ASP A 154 23.42 -1.44 -24.84
CA ASP A 154 24.26 -2.16 -23.85
C ASP A 154 24.88 -1.21 -22.80
N SER A 155 24.16 -0.10 -22.52
CA SER A 155 24.68 1.00 -21.73
C SER A 155 24.54 0.71 -20.23
N LEU A 156 25.65 0.43 -19.57
CA LEU A 156 25.72 0.34 -18.13
C LEU A 156 25.22 1.62 -17.43
N LEU A 157 25.42 2.79 -18.05
CA LEU A 157 24.92 4.06 -17.51
C LEU A 157 23.40 4.09 -17.44
N MET A 158 22.68 3.61 -18.47
CA MET A 158 21.22 3.55 -18.47
C MET A 158 20.70 2.58 -17.41
N LEU A 159 21.35 1.43 -17.26
CA LEU A 159 21.03 0.48 -16.19
C LEU A 159 21.23 1.11 -14.81
N LEU A 160 22.33 1.82 -14.57
CA LEU A 160 22.59 2.49 -13.29
C LEU A 160 21.56 3.59 -13.01
N ILE A 161 21.15 4.37 -14.02
CA ILE A 161 20.08 5.38 -13.87
C ILE A 161 18.76 4.70 -13.51
N ALA A 162 18.41 3.57 -14.14
CA ALA A 162 17.23 2.80 -13.82
C ALA A 162 17.26 2.31 -12.36
N VAL A 163 18.36 1.71 -11.93
CA VAL A 163 18.53 1.24 -10.54
C VAL A 163 18.41 2.39 -9.54
N ILE A 164 19.11 3.50 -9.78
CA ILE A 164 19.07 4.66 -8.86
C ILE A 164 17.67 5.26 -8.83
N GLY A 165 17.00 5.40 -9.96
CA GLY A 165 15.64 5.93 -10.04
C GLY A 165 14.63 5.07 -9.30
N ASP A 166 14.64 3.76 -9.54
CA ASP A 166 13.71 2.81 -8.92
C ASP A 166 13.93 2.70 -7.41
N TRP A 167 15.18 2.54 -6.97
CA TRP A 167 15.51 2.51 -5.53
C TRP A 167 15.26 3.87 -4.86
N GLY A 168 15.44 4.98 -5.56
CA GLY A 168 15.04 6.31 -5.11
C GLY A 168 13.52 6.41 -4.88
N GLY A 169 12.73 5.88 -5.80
CA GLY A 169 11.27 5.78 -5.68
C GLY A 169 10.84 4.88 -4.51
N ILE A 170 11.51 3.74 -4.32
CA ILE A 170 11.27 2.82 -3.20
C ILE A 170 11.62 3.51 -1.86
N LEU A 171 12.74 4.21 -1.77
CA LEU A 171 13.11 4.98 -0.59
C LEU A 171 12.09 6.08 -0.28
N PHE A 172 11.63 6.80 -1.30
CA PHE A 172 10.57 7.79 -1.15
C PHE A 172 9.29 7.16 -0.59
N MET A 173 8.90 5.98 -1.11
CA MET A 173 7.76 5.22 -0.58
C MET A 173 7.96 4.80 0.88
N LEU A 174 9.18 4.38 1.27
CA LEU A 174 9.52 4.08 2.67
C LEU A 174 9.38 5.30 3.57
N VAL A 175 9.77 6.50 3.10
CA VAL A 175 9.54 7.75 3.85
C VAL A 175 8.06 7.99 4.08
N ILE A 176 7.22 7.77 3.07
CA ILE A 176 5.76 7.91 3.20
C ILE A 176 5.20 6.87 4.20
N ILE A 177 5.68 5.63 4.15
CA ILE A 177 5.29 4.57 5.10
C ILE A 177 5.64 4.98 6.54
N VAL A 178 6.87 5.43 6.77
CA VAL A 178 7.31 5.88 8.09
C VAL A 178 6.50 7.09 8.55
N TRP A 179 6.26 8.07 7.68
CA TRP A 179 5.42 9.23 7.98
C TRP A 179 3.98 8.83 8.33
N SER A 180 3.37 7.92 7.55
CA SER A 180 2.03 7.38 7.82
C SER A 180 1.96 6.70 9.18
N PHE A 181 3.03 5.99 9.57
CA PHE A 181 3.16 5.36 10.88
C PHE A 181 3.17 6.38 12.03
N PHE A 182 3.87 7.51 11.85
CA PHE A 182 3.85 8.60 12.83
C PHE A 182 2.48 9.28 12.92
N LEU A 183 1.79 9.47 11.79
CA LEU A 183 0.42 10.02 11.78
C LEU A 183 -0.56 9.11 12.51
N GLU A 184 -0.54 7.80 12.23
CA GLU A 184 -1.36 6.82 12.93
C GLU A 184 -1.11 6.88 14.45
N ARG A 185 0.16 6.84 14.85
CA ARG A 185 0.55 6.93 16.26
C ARG A 185 0.03 8.22 16.92
N LYS A 186 0.13 9.37 16.24
CA LYS A 186 -0.38 10.66 16.72
C LYS A 186 -1.90 10.62 16.92
N ARG A 187 -2.64 10.08 15.96
CA ARG A 187 -4.12 9.95 16.02
C ARG A 187 -4.55 9.03 17.17
N ILE A 188 -3.93 7.86 17.27
CA ILE A 188 -4.24 6.90 18.37
C ILE A 188 -3.91 7.51 19.73
N THR A 189 -2.77 8.18 19.88
CA THR A 189 -2.38 8.82 21.14
C THR A 189 -3.39 9.89 21.55
N ALA A 190 -3.77 10.78 20.62
CA ALA A 190 -4.74 11.84 20.89
C ALA A 190 -6.12 11.29 21.29
N TYR A 191 -6.60 10.27 20.59
CA TYR A 191 -7.86 9.61 20.92
C TYR A 191 -7.80 8.86 22.25
N SER A 192 -6.72 8.15 22.54
CA SER A 192 -6.54 7.44 23.81
C SER A 192 -6.51 8.41 25.00
N GLN A 193 -5.90 9.59 24.84
CA GLN A 193 -5.92 10.64 25.85
C GLN A 193 -7.30 11.21 26.09
N GLU A 194 -8.12 11.36 25.03
CA GLU A 194 -9.50 11.78 25.17
C GLU A 194 -10.34 10.75 25.91
N LEU A 195 -10.17 9.45 25.61
CA LEU A 195 -10.84 8.37 26.34
C LEU A 195 -10.46 8.36 27.83
N ALA A 196 -9.20 8.71 28.17
CA ALA A 196 -8.75 8.86 29.55
C ALA A 196 -9.41 10.06 30.23
N ARG A 197 -9.42 11.21 29.56
CA ARG A 197 -10.03 12.44 30.07
C ARG A 197 -11.50 12.22 30.39
N LEU A 198 -12.20 11.42 29.57
CA LEU A 198 -13.60 11.03 29.77
C LEU A 198 -13.77 9.86 30.74
N GLN A 199 -12.69 9.37 31.35
CA GLN A 199 -12.66 8.21 32.28
C GLN A 199 -13.27 6.93 31.68
N VAL A 200 -13.23 6.79 30.36
CA VAL A 200 -13.74 5.61 29.64
C VAL A 200 -12.81 4.40 29.79
N ILE A 201 -11.50 4.67 29.85
CA ILE A 201 -10.45 3.66 30.07
C ILE A 201 -9.44 4.14 31.13
N PRO A 202 -8.88 3.22 31.95
CA PRO A 202 -7.88 3.58 32.96
C PRO A 202 -6.53 3.89 32.31
N GLN A 203 -5.72 4.70 33.01
CA GLN A 203 -4.42 5.19 32.54
C GLN A 203 -3.46 4.08 32.18
N ILE A 204 -3.48 2.95 32.88
CA ILE A 204 -2.61 1.78 32.61
C ILE A 204 -2.86 1.18 31.21
N GLU A 205 -4.10 1.19 30.74
CA GLU A 205 -4.44 0.71 29.40
C GLU A 205 -3.92 1.69 28.33
N ILE A 206 -3.98 3.00 28.62
CA ILE A 206 -3.51 4.04 27.69
C ILE A 206 -2.04 3.88 27.37
N ASP A 207 -1.21 3.53 28.36
CA ASP A 207 0.23 3.36 28.17
C ASP A 207 0.57 2.20 27.21
N VAL A 208 -0.28 1.19 27.14
CA VAL A 208 -0.19 0.12 26.16
C VAL A 208 -0.74 0.58 24.80
N LEU A 209 -1.91 1.21 24.79
CA LEU A 209 -2.63 1.59 23.57
C LEU A 209 -1.90 2.63 22.72
N LYS A 210 -1.27 3.62 23.36
CA LYS A 210 -0.49 4.67 22.65
C LYS A 210 0.83 4.17 22.05
N SER A 211 1.32 2.98 22.47
CA SER A 211 2.58 2.41 22.02
C SER A 211 2.38 1.26 21.04
N THR A 212 2.72 1.46 19.78
CA THR A 212 2.68 0.39 18.76
C THR A 212 3.55 -0.80 19.15
N PHE A 213 4.71 -0.55 19.76
CA PHE A 213 5.60 -1.61 20.24
C PHE A 213 4.96 -2.44 21.35
N ARG A 214 4.38 -1.80 22.38
CA ARG A 214 3.70 -2.51 23.48
C ARG A 214 2.49 -3.29 22.97
N ARG A 215 1.69 -2.73 22.05
CA ARG A 215 0.58 -3.46 21.41
C ARG A 215 1.05 -4.69 20.64
N ARG A 216 2.20 -4.62 19.95
CA ARG A 216 2.79 -5.78 19.27
C ARG A 216 3.29 -6.81 20.27
N LEU A 217 4.00 -6.38 21.32
CA LEU A 217 4.55 -7.24 22.35
C LEU A 217 3.44 -8.01 23.09
N ALA A 218 2.37 -7.31 23.47
CA ALA A 218 1.18 -7.94 24.09
C ALA A 218 0.59 -9.08 23.24
N ARG A 219 0.52 -8.88 21.90
CA ARG A 219 0.03 -9.90 20.97
C ARG A 219 1.01 -11.08 20.84
N LEU A 220 2.30 -10.79 20.68
CA LEU A 220 3.35 -11.82 20.58
C LEU A 220 3.40 -12.68 21.85
N HIS A 221 3.29 -12.06 23.02
CA HIS A 221 3.24 -12.78 24.29
C HIS A 221 2.10 -13.83 24.34
N LEU A 222 0.93 -13.49 23.82
CA LEU A 222 -0.20 -14.42 23.74
C LEU A 222 0.06 -15.59 22.76
N LEU A 223 0.71 -15.31 21.62
CA LEU A 223 1.10 -16.35 20.67
C LEU A 223 2.13 -17.32 21.28
N PHE A 224 3.16 -16.80 21.96
CA PHE A 224 4.16 -17.62 22.63
C PHE A 224 3.56 -18.48 23.76
N LYS A 225 2.46 -18.02 24.38
CA LYS A 225 1.70 -18.81 25.36
C LYS A 225 0.69 -19.79 24.73
N GLY A 226 0.66 -19.93 23.41
CA GLY A 226 -0.30 -20.77 22.70
C GLY A 226 -1.75 -20.27 22.77
N ASN A 227 -1.99 -19.06 23.30
CA ASN A 227 -3.33 -18.48 23.43
C ASN A 227 -3.77 -17.76 22.13
N VAL A 228 -4.02 -18.54 21.09
CA VAL A 228 -4.44 -18.01 19.77
C VAL A 228 -5.78 -17.28 19.83
N LYS A 229 -6.74 -17.77 20.65
CA LYS A 229 -8.03 -17.09 20.82
C LYS A 229 -7.87 -15.73 21.50
N GLY A 230 -7.02 -15.64 22.53
CA GLY A 230 -6.68 -14.39 23.19
C GLY A 230 -5.98 -13.41 22.24
N TRP A 231 -5.01 -13.90 21.45
CA TRP A 231 -4.32 -13.13 20.43
C TRP A 231 -5.29 -12.50 19.43
N TRP A 232 -6.24 -13.27 18.90
CA TRP A 232 -7.25 -12.81 17.92
C TRP A 232 -8.13 -11.70 18.52
N LYS A 233 -8.59 -11.87 19.78
CA LYS A 233 -9.42 -10.88 20.47
C LYS A 233 -8.65 -9.59 20.75
N VAL A 234 -7.40 -9.69 21.23
CA VAL A 234 -6.53 -8.52 21.47
C VAL A 234 -6.18 -7.82 20.16
N GLN A 235 -5.95 -8.57 19.07
CA GLN A 235 -5.77 -7.98 17.73
C GLN A 235 -7.00 -7.15 17.32
N ARG A 236 -8.20 -7.71 17.43
CA ARG A 236 -9.45 -7.00 17.11
C ARG A 236 -9.69 -5.79 18.01
N TYR A 237 -9.36 -5.89 19.30
CA TYR A 237 -9.45 -4.78 20.24
C TYR A 237 -8.56 -3.60 19.81
N HIS A 238 -7.29 -3.87 19.50
CA HIS A 238 -6.36 -2.85 19.03
C HIS A 238 -6.76 -2.27 17.67
N GLN A 239 -7.30 -3.10 16.77
CA GLN A 239 -7.80 -2.67 15.47
C GLN A 239 -8.99 -1.71 15.64
N LYS A 240 -9.99 -2.07 16.48
CA LYS A 240 -11.16 -1.20 16.72
C LYS A 240 -10.79 0.12 17.38
N LEU A 241 -9.75 0.14 18.22
CA LEU A 241 -9.19 1.38 18.73
C LEU A 241 -8.62 2.26 17.60
N THR A 242 -7.85 1.67 16.69
CA THR A 242 -7.25 2.39 15.56
C THR A 242 -8.34 2.97 14.66
N GLU A 243 -9.32 2.15 14.25
CA GLU A 243 -10.47 2.59 13.44
C GLU A 243 -11.25 3.74 14.13
N ALA A 244 -11.46 3.63 15.44
CA ALA A 244 -12.15 4.68 16.22
C ALA A 244 -11.31 5.98 16.28
N ALA A 245 -9.99 5.89 16.44
CA ALA A 245 -9.11 7.04 16.43
C ALA A 245 -9.14 7.81 15.09
N PHE A 246 -9.18 7.08 13.97
CA PHE A 246 -9.32 7.69 12.64
C PHE A 246 -10.72 8.28 12.43
N ALA A 247 -11.79 7.60 12.86
CA ALA A 247 -13.15 8.12 12.81
C ALA A 247 -13.30 9.39 13.66
N TRP A 248 -12.74 9.41 14.88
CA TRP A 248 -12.72 10.56 15.76
C TRP A 248 -11.96 11.75 15.14
N HIS A 249 -10.82 11.49 14.51
CA HIS A 249 -10.08 12.53 13.80
C HIS A 249 -10.91 13.13 12.67
N ARG A 250 -11.54 12.30 11.81
CA ARG A 250 -12.42 12.78 10.73
C ARG A 250 -13.63 13.56 11.25
N MET A 251 -14.25 13.09 12.34
CA MET A 251 -15.37 13.79 12.99
C MET A 251 -14.95 15.20 13.44
N ARG A 252 -13.81 15.34 14.10
CA ARG A 252 -13.28 16.65 14.53
C ARG A 252 -12.96 17.59 13.37
N HIS A 253 -12.69 17.05 12.19
CA HIS A 253 -12.50 17.83 10.95
C HIS A 253 -13.81 17.99 10.15
N GLY A 254 -14.95 17.75 10.81
CA GLY A 254 -16.27 18.09 10.31
C GLY A 254 -16.90 17.06 9.37
N ASP A 255 -16.48 15.78 9.37
CA ASP A 255 -17.17 14.72 8.65
C ASP A 255 -18.40 14.20 9.45
N PRO A 256 -19.63 14.50 9.02
CA PRO A 256 -20.83 14.11 9.76
C PRO A 256 -21.07 12.59 9.75
N LYS A 257 -20.58 11.87 8.75
CA LYS A 257 -20.70 10.40 8.67
C LYS A 257 -19.74 9.71 9.64
N ALA A 258 -18.61 10.34 9.94
CA ALA A 258 -17.63 9.82 10.87
C ALA A 258 -18.18 9.72 12.29
N GLN A 259 -19.11 10.61 12.70
CA GLN A 259 -19.74 10.57 14.02
C GLN A 259 -20.55 9.28 14.23
N GLN A 260 -21.39 8.90 13.27
CA GLN A 260 -22.18 7.66 13.37
C GLN A 260 -21.28 6.42 13.37
N ASN A 261 -20.22 6.44 12.57
CA ASN A 261 -19.24 5.36 12.54
C ASN A 261 -18.47 5.26 13.86
N LEU A 262 -18.07 6.38 14.44
CA LEU A 262 -17.36 6.43 15.73
C LEU A 262 -18.19 5.78 16.85
N VAL A 263 -19.46 6.14 16.99
CA VAL A 263 -20.36 5.55 18.01
C VAL A 263 -20.40 4.03 17.89
N LYS A 264 -20.52 3.51 16.67
CA LYS A 264 -20.54 2.07 16.42
C LYS A 264 -19.21 1.41 16.81
N LEU A 265 -18.09 2.03 16.44
CA LEU A 265 -16.75 1.53 16.74
C LEU A 265 -16.45 1.55 18.24
N GLU A 266 -16.89 2.60 18.94
CA GLU A 266 -16.78 2.69 20.40
C GLU A 266 -17.60 1.59 21.10
N GLN A 267 -18.79 1.29 20.64
CA GLN A 267 -19.59 0.17 21.17
C GLN A 267 -18.86 -1.18 20.98
N GLN A 268 -18.31 -1.42 19.79
CA GLN A 268 -17.53 -2.64 19.50
C GLN A 268 -16.26 -2.72 20.34
N PHE A 269 -15.54 -1.62 20.46
CA PHE A 269 -14.35 -1.49 21.28
C PHE A 269 -14.65 -1.78 22.76
N GLN A 270 -15.70 -1.19 23.32
CA GLN A 270 -16.12 -1.40 24.70
C GLN A 270 -16.60 -2.84 24.96
N ALA A 271 -17.29 -3.46 24.01
CA ALA A 271 -17.69 -4.86 24.10
C ALA A 271 -16.47 -5.80 24.19
N LEU A 272 -15.49 -5.61 23.31
CA LEU A 272 -14.23 -6.35 23.35
C LEU A 272 -13.46 -6.11 24.66
N ARG A 273 -13.43 -4.85 25.13
CA ARG A 273 -12.77 -4.51 26.38
C ARG A 273 -13.40 -5.25 27.58
N LYS A 274 -14.73 -5.25 27.68
CA LYS A 274 -15.45 -5.98 28.75
C LYS A 274 -15.12 -7.46 28.76
N GLU A 275 -14.88 -8.06 27.61
CA GLU A 275 -14.52 -9.46 27.48
C GLU A 275 -13.04 -9.74 27.86
N LEU A 276 -12.14 -8.80 27.58
CA LEU A 276 -10.70 -8.94 27.77
C LEU A 276 -10.21 -8.51 29.16
N ALA A 277 -10.86 -7.50 29.76
CA ALA A 277 -10.45 -6.90 31.04
C ALA A 277 -10.38 -7.90 32.21
N PRO A 278 -11.37 -8.81 32.41
CA PRO A 278 -11.31 -9.78 33.49
C PRO A 278 -10.09 -10.73 33.45
N ASN A 279 -9.55 -10.93 32.26
CA ASN A 279 -8.39 -11.79 32.03
C ASN A 279 -7.06 -11.02 32.00
N GLY A 280 -7.06 -9.73 32.35
CA GLY A 280 -5.87 -8.87 32.30
C GLY A 280 -5.33 -8.62 30.90
N LEU A 281 -6.08 -8.97 29.82
CA LEU A 281 -5.60 -8.94 28.44
C LEU A 281 -5.61 -7.55 27.79
N VAL A 282 -6.22 -6.55 28.43
CA VAL A 282 -6.26 -5.16 27.93
C VAL A 282 -4.98 -4.37 28.25
N ALA A 283 -4.22 -4.78 29.25
CA ALA A 283 -3.04 -4.08 29.75
C ALA A 283 -1.83 -5.02 29.90
N ILE A 284 -1.66 -5.99 29.00
CA ILE A 284 -0.49 -6.88 29.00
C ILE A 284 0.76 -6.02 28.76
N GLN A 285 1.66 -5.99 29.74
CA GLN A 285 2.94 -5.31 29.71
C GLN A 285 4.04 -6.23 29.16
#